data_e4472549de150347407c9d5ed9864a1f
#
_entry.id   e4472549de150347407c9d5ed9864a1f
#
_cell.length_a   1.000
_cell.length_b   1.000
_cell.length_c   1.000
_cell.angle_alpha   90.00
_cell.angle_beta   90.00
_cell.angle_gamma   90.00
#
_symmetry.space_group_name_H-M   'P 1'
#
loop_
_entity.id
_entity.type
_entity.pdbx_description
1 polymer ?
#
loop_
_entity_poly.entity_id
_entity_poly.type
_entity_poly.pdbx_seq_one_letter_code
_entity_poly.pdbx_strand_id
1 'polypeptide(L)'
;VYKRQGIGDTCIFPAERKNHLAPNVAKIEPLDDSISLDYAVFALMSPCGQRGVNAIKKSTAQPSLSMETIRKLLIPIPPLKEQKCISLKLSEALPLVEKYSKVQEEQNQLNVEIQYLLKKSILQEAIQGKLVPQIAEEGTAQELLEQIKTEKEKLVKDGKLKKSALTDSVIFKGDDNKYYEQVGK
;
A
#
# COMPACT_ATOMS: atom_id res chain seq x y z
N VAL A 1 -11.20 -8.16 -4.48
CA VAL A 1 -10.56 -8.95 -3.41
C VAL A 1 -11.66 -9.43 -2.49
N TYR A 2 -12.02 -10.70 -2.58
CA TYR A 2 -12.91 -11.33 -1.58
C TYR A 2 -12.14 -11.40 -0.27
N LYS A 3 -12.40 -10.43 0.64
CA LYS A 3 -12.01 -10.58 2.03
C LYS A 3 -12.74 -11.83 2.53
N ARG A 4 -12.01 -12.88 2.90
CA ARG A 4 -12.60 -13.99 3.65
C ARG A 4 -13.24 -13.37 4.88
N GLN A 5 -14.55 -13.49 5.00
CA GLN A 5 -15.25 -13.08 6.21
C GLN A 5 -14.64 -13.87 7.37
N GLY A 6 -14.22 -13.14 8.40
CA GLY A 6 -13.68 -13.77 9.60
C GLY A 6 -14.79 -14.53 10.33
N ILE A 7 -14.41 -15.57 11.08
CA ILE A 7 -15.36 -16.23 11.97
C ILE A 7 -15.76 -15.25 13.06
N GLY A 8 -17.08 -15.03 13.21
CA GLY A 8 -17.66 -14.09 14.15
C GLY A 8 -17.96 -12.73 13.57
N ASP A 9 -17.71 -12.50 12.27
CA ASP A 9 -18.20 -11.29 11.59
C ASP A 9 -19.73 -11.30 11.60
N THR A 10 -20.32 -10.17 11.96
CA THR A 10 -21.75 -10.02 12.16
C THR A 10 -22.26 -8.82 11.37
N CYS A 11 -23.41 -8.94 10.74
CA CYS A 11 -24.08 -7.85 10.05
C CYS A 11 -25.61 -7.93 10.24
N ILE A 12 -26.29 -6.81 10.06
CA ILE A 12 -27.74 -6.76 9.98
C ILE A 12 -28.15 -7.14 8.57
N PHE A 13 -29.12 -8.04 8.48
CA PHE A 13 -29.69 -8.46 7.22
C PHE A 13 -31.05 -7.79 7.00
N PRO A 14 -31.27 -7.03 5.89
CA PRO A 14 -32.57 -6.43 5.61
C PRO A 14 -33.60 -7.52 5.25
N ALA A 15 -34.74 -7.50 5.95
CA ALA A 15 -35.78 -8.52 5.80
C ALA A 15 -36.59 -8.45 4.48
N GLU A 16 -36.31 -7.46 3.63
CA GLU A 16 -37.13 -7.16 2.43
C GLU A 16 -36.99 -8.18 1.30
N ARG A 17 -36.08 -9.13 1.37
CA ARG A 17 -35.84 -10.13 0.33
C ARG A 17 -35.86 -11.54 0.87
N LYS A 18 -36.47 -12.47 0.12
CA LYS A 18 -36.31 -13.90 0.39
C LYS A 18 -34.88 -14.30 0.02
N ASN A 19 -34.08 -14.68 1.00
CA ASN A 19 -32.69 -15.06 0.82
C ASN A 19 -32.46 -16.45 1.43
N HIS A 20 -31.52 -17.18 0.83
CA HIS A 20 -31.04 -18.44 1.35
C HIS A 20 -29.79 -18.20 2.20
N LEU A 21 -29.78 -18.77 3.40
CA LEU A 21 -28.61 -18.78 4.28
C LEU A 21 -27.60 -19.79 3.74
N ALA A 22 -26.35 -19.38 3.61
CA ALA A 22 -25.26 -20.31 3.33
C ALA A 22 -25.04 -21.27 4.51
N PRO A 23 -24.55 -22.48 4.29
CA PRO A 23 -24.40 -23.51 5.35
C PRO A 23 -23.56 -23.08 6.56
N ASN A 24 -22.66 -22.09 6.36
CA ASN A 24 -21.74 -21.60 7.40
C ASN A 24 -22.17 -20.27 8.03
N VAL A 25 -23.42 -19.85 7.81
CA VAL A 25 -23.97 -18.59 8.35
C VAL A 25 -25.04 -18.93 9.37
N ALA A 26 -24.93 -18.37 10.57
CA ALA A 26 -25.94 -18.47 11.61
C ALA A 26 -26.84 -17.22 11.60
N LYS A 27 -28.15 -17.41 11.64
CA LYS A 27 -29.15 -16.35 11.85
C LYS A 27 -29.39 -16.22 13.34
N ILE A 28 -29.31 -15.01 13.87
CA ILE A 28 -29.62 -14.65 15.25
C ILE A 28 -30.79 -13.68 15.21
N GLU A 29 -31.87 -13.99 15.90
CA GLU A 29 -33.04 -13.13 16.05
C GLU A 29 -33.24 -12.79 17.53
N PRO A 30 -33.46 -11.51 17.88
CA PRO A 30 -33.86 -11.14 19.22
C PRO A 30 -35.21 -11.80 19.56
N LEU A 31 -35.39 -12.20 20.82
CA LEU A 31 -36.64 -12.77 21.30
C LEU A 31 -37.69 -11.68 21.59
N ASP A 32 -37.20 -10.49 21.91
CA ASP A 32 -38.04 -9.33 22.29
C ASP A 32 -37.34 -8.01 21.92
N ASP A 33 -37.97 -6.90 22.21
CA ASP A 33 -37.47 -5.55 21.93
C ASP A 33 -36.45 -5.04 22.95
N SER A 34 -35.92 -5.89 23.83
CA SER A 34 -34.95 -5.49 24.86
C SER A 34 -33.55 -5.20 24.30
N ILE A 35 -33.28 -5.65 23.08
CA ILE A 35 -31.99 -5.43 22.40
C ILE A 35 -32.17 -4.80 21.02
N SER A 36 -31.42 -3.70 20.77
CA SER A 36 -31.33 -3.08 19.47
C SER A 36 -30.39 -3.90 18.56
N LEU A 37 -30.80 -4.14 17.31
CA LEU A 37 -29.96 -4.87 16.33
C LEU A 37 -28.62 -4.18 16.07
N ASP A 38 -28.60 -2.86 15.93
CA ASP A 38 -27.36 -2.09 15.76
C ASP A 38 -26.41 -2.30 16.93
N TYR A 39 -26.96 -2.22 18.15
CA TYR A 39 -26.15 -2.47 19.34
C TYR A 39 -25.63 -3.91 19.40
N ALA A 40 -26.48 -4.89 19.07
CA ALA A 40 -26.07 -6.30 19.07
C ALA A 40 -24.89 -6.57 18.13
N VAL A 41 -24.92 -5.99 16.93
CA VAL A 41 -23.80 -6.08 15.98
C VAL A 41 -22.55 -5.45 16.56
N PHE A 42 -22.61 -4.23 17.09
CA PHE A 42 -21.44 -3.58 17.69
C PHE A 42 -20.90 -4.36 18.90
N ALA A 43 -21.79 -4.90 19.75
CA ALA A 43 -21.39 -5.71 20.89
C ALA A 43 -20.66 -6.99 20.47
N LEU A 44 -21.16 -7.69 19.44
CA LEU A 44 -20.54 -8.90 18.89
C LEU A 44 -19.20 -8.59 18.19
N MET A 45 -19.12 -7.48 17.45
CA MET A 45 -17.89 -7.05 16.77
C MET A 45 -16.87 -6.41 17.72
N SER A 46 -17.26 -6.05 18.93
CA SER A 46 -16.36 -5.48 19.93
C SER A 46 -15.27 -6.47 20.37
N PRO A 47 -14.15 -5.99 20.93
CA PRO A 47 -13.13 -6.87 21.52
C PRO A 47 -13.66 -7.82 22.57
N CYS A 48 -14.72 -7.46 23.29
CA CYS A 48 -15.39 -8.32 24.27
C CYS A 48 -16.15 -9.46 23.58
N GLY A 49 -16.98 -9.14 22.58
CA GLY A 49 -17.71 -10.13 21.79
C GLY A 49 -16.78 -11.07 21.05
N GLN A 50 -15.73 -10.53 20.40
CA GLN A 50 -14.77 -11.33 19.66
C GLN A 50 -13.91 -12.25 20.57
N ARG A 51 -13.60 -11.84 21.79
CA ARG A 51 -12.99 -12.76 22.78
C ARG A 51 -13.91 -13.93 23.12
N GLY A 52 -15.22 -13.65 23.32
CA GLY A 52 -16.20 -14.69 23.53
C GLY A 52 -16.31 -15.65 22.34
N VAL A 53 -16.39 -15.13 21.13
CA VAL A 53 -16.40 -15.93 19.88
C VAL A 53 -15.12 -16.79 19.77
N ASN A 54 -13.96 -16.22 20.06
CA ASN A 54 -12.69 -16.95 20.01
C ASN A 54 -12.60 -18.07 21.04
N ALA A 55 -13.19 -17.86 22.24
CA ALA A 55 -13.21 -18.87 23.30
C ALA A 55 -14.06 -20.10 22.94
N ILE A 56 -15.09 -19.94 22.10
CA ILE A 56 -16.00 -21.01 21.69
C ILE A 56 -15.66 -21.66 20.35
N LYS A 57 -14.61 -21.19 19.65
CA LYS A 57 -14.11 -21.81 18.40
C LYS A 57 -13.65 -23.22 18.63
N LYS A 58 -14.14 -24.14 17.82
CA LYS A 58 -13.65 -25.52 17.76
C LYS A 58 -12.63 -25.61 16.63
N SER A 59 -11.46 -26.19 16.90
CA SER A 59 -10.38 -26.44 15.93
C SER A 59 -9.57 -25.20 15.49
N THR A 60 -8.28 -25.39 15.32
CA THR A 60 -7.33 -24.37 14.84
C THR A 60 -7.13 -24.40 13.32
N ALA A 61 -7.27 -25.58 12.68
CA ALA A 61 -7.00 -25.74 11.25
C ALA A 61 -8.19 -25.28 10.36
N GLN A 62 -9.41 -25.60 10.78
CA GLN A 62 -10.63 -25.14 10.10
C GLN A 62 -11.64 -24.69 11.17
N PRO A 63 -11.51 -23.46 11.67
CA PRO A 63 -12.33 -23.00 12.77
C PRO A 63 -13.81 -22.95 12.37
N SER A 64 -14.67 -23.51 13.23
CA SER A 64 -16.12 -23.51 13.07
C SER A 64 -16.82 -23.16 14.38
N LEU A 65 -18.01 -22.59 14.29
CA LEU A 65 -18.89 -22.31 15.40
C LEU A 65 -20.11 -23.22 15.30
N SER A 66 -20.38 -24.03 16.34
CA SER A 66 -21.62 -24.80 16.41
C SER A 66 -22.75 -23.95 16.99
N MET A 67 -24.00 -24.24 16.60
CA MET A 67 -25.17 -23.55 17.16
C MET A 67 -25.27 -23.68 18.69
N GLU A 68 -24.83 -24.82 19.23
CA GLU A 68 -24.79 -25.05 20.67
C GLU A 68 -23.82 -24.12 21.39
N THR A 69 -22.64 -23.86 20.78
CA THR A 69 -21.64 -22.96 21.37
C THR A 69 -22.04 -21.49 21.22
N ILE A 70 -22.66 -21.11 20.09
CA ILE A 70 -23.16 -19.75 19.88
C ILE A 70 -24.19 -19.38 20.93
N ARG A 71 -25.07 -20.32 21.33
CA ARG A 71 -26.08 -20.08 22.38
C ARG A 71 -25.49 -19.81 23.76
N LYS A 72 -24.24 -20.15 23.99
CA LYS A 72 -23.52 -19.90 25.25
C LYS A 72 -22.73 -18.58 25.24
N LEU A 73 -22.74 -17.86 24.12
CA LEU A 73 -22.05 -16.57 24.00
C LEU A 73 -22.77 -15.52 24.86
N LEU A 74 -22.03 -14.89 25.75
CA LEU A 74 -22.53 -13.82 26.60
C LEU A 74 -22.10 -12.47 26.03
N ILE A 75 -23.05 -11.56 25.92
CA ILE A 75 -22.84 -10.15 25.55
C ILE A 75 -23.44 -9.24 26.61
N PRO A 76 -22.85 -8.10 26.93
CA PRO A 76 -23.46 -7.14 27.86
C PRO A 76 -24.69 -6.50 27.21
N ILE A 77 -25.78 -6.36 27.96
CA ILE A 77 -27.01 -5.72 27.47
C ILE A 77 -27.38 -4.58 28.44
N PRO A 78 -26.94 -3.32 28.15
CA PRO A 78 -27.35 -2.16 28.92
C PRO A 78 -28.82 -1.77 28.62
N PRO A 79 -29.39 -0.82 29.36
CA PRO A 79 -30.73 -0.33 29.06
C PRO A 79 -30.88 0.20 27.63
N LEU A 80 -32.04 0.07 27.01
CA LEU A 80 -32.31 0.42 25.60
C LEU A 80 -31.90 1.85 25.23
N LYS A 81 -32.06 2.82 26.13
CA LYS A 81 -31.61 4.21 25.90
C LYS A 81 -30.11 4.30 25.72
N GLU A 82 -29.36 3.54 26.50
CA GLU A 82 -27.90 3.49 26.44
C GLU A 82 -27.44 2.75 25.17
N GLN A 83 -28.09 1.63 24.81
CA GLN A 83 -27.81 0.93 23.55
C GLN A 83 -27.92 1.86 22.35
N LYS A 84 -29.01 2.65 22.27
CA LYS A 84 -29.25 3.64 21.19
C LYS A 84 -28.18 4.73 21.17
N CYS A 85 -27.81 5.23 22.37
CA CYS A 85 -26.75 6.25 22.47
C CYS A 85 -25.40 5.72 22.00
N ILE A 86 -25.03 4.49 22.40
CA ILE A 86 -23.80 3.82 21.96
C ILE A 86 -23.79 3.63 20.45
N SER A 87 -24.88 3.07 19.90
CA SER A 87 -25.00 2.80 18.47
C SER A 87 -24.89 4.06 17.63
N LEU A 88 -25.54 5.14 18.04
CA LEU A 88 -25.47 6.43 17.36
C LEU A 88 -24.04 6.96 17.32
N LYS A 89 -23.37 7.00 18.47
CA LYS A 89 -21.99 7.49 18.56
C LYS A 89 -21.01 6.64 17.76
N LEU A 90 -21.18 5.32 17.74
CA LEU A 90 -20.34 4.44 16.95
C LEU A 90 -20.58 4.61 15.43
N SER A 91 -21.84 4.79 15.02
CA SER A 91 -22.17 5.06 13.62
C SER A 91 -21.60 6.38 13.12
N GLU A 92 -21.46 7.38 13.97
CA GLU A 92 -20.79 8.65 13.63
C GLU A 92 -19.26 8.52 13.61
N ALA A 93 -18.68 7.80 14.56
CA ALA A 93 -17.24 7.71 14.74
C ALA A 93 -16.55 6.76 13.75
N LEU A 94 -17.15 5.60 13.45
CA LEU A 94 -16.52 4.58 12.61
C LEU A 94 -16.15 5.05 11.20
N PRO A 95 -17.00 5.82 10.47
CA PRO A 95 -16.60 6.35 9.17
C PRO A 95 -15.41 7.32 9.24
N LEU A 96 -15.28 8.07 10.34
CA LEU A 96 -14.13 8.95 10.55
C LEU A 96 -12.84 8.16 10.78
N VAL A 97 -12.92 7.06 11.55
CA VAL A 97 -11.80 6.15 11.79
C VAL A 97 -11.36 5.49 10.47
N GLU A 98 -12.30 5.05 9.64
CA GLU A 98 -11.98 4.47 8.33
C GLU A 98 -11.30 5.48 7.40
N LYS A 99 -11.81 6.72 7.37
CA LYS A 99 -11.18 7.80 6.60
C LYS A 99 -9.76 8.09 7.09
N TYR A 100 -9.59 8.17 8.40
CA TYR A 100 -8.27 8.39 8.99
C TYR A 100 -7.29 7.25 8.66
N SER A 101 -7.76 6.00 8.76
CA SER A 101 -6.93 4.83 8.44
C SER A 101 -6.41 4.85 7.00
N LYS A 102 -7.26 5.22 6.03
CA LYS A 102 -6.84 5.35 4.62
C LYS A 102 -5.76 6.42 4.44
N VAL A 103 -5.99 7.62 4.99
CA VAL A 103 -5.02 8.72 4.90
C VAL A 103 -3.71 8.37 5.59
N GLN A 104 -3.76 7.68 6.72
CA GLN A 104 -2.58 7.23 7.43
C GLN A 104 -1.78 6.18 6.64
N GLU A 105 -2.46 5.28 5.95
CA GLU A 105 -1.82 4.27 5.09
C GLU A 105 -1.13 4.92 3.89
N GLU A 106 -1.79 5.88 3.23
CA GLU A 106 -1.20 6.69 2.15
C GLU A 106 0.04 7.46 2.62
N GLN A 107 -0.04 8.08 3.80
CA GLN A 107 1.09 8.79 4.40
C GLN A 107 2.27 7.84 4.69
N ASN A 108 1.99 6.65 5.22
CA ASN A 108 3.01 5.67 5.50
C ASN A 108 3.71 5.19 4.21
N GLN A 109 2.95 4.97 3.14
CA GLN A 109 3.51 4.61 1.83
C GLN A 109 4.43 5.72 1.30
N LEU A 110 3.97 6.98 1.32
CA LEU A 110 4.78 8.13 0.91
C LEU A 110 6.07 8.24 1.73
N ASN A 111 6.02 8.01 3.02
CA ASN A 111 7.21 8.04 3.89
C ASN A 111 8.24 6.94 3.55
N VAL A 112 7.79 5.77 3.12
CA VAL A 112 8.67 4.70 2.66
C VAL A 112 9.30 5.05 1.31
N GLU A 113 8.51 5.59 0.38
CA GLU A 113 8.96 5.92 -0.97
C GLU A 113 9.88 7.14 -1.02
N ILE A 114 9.71 8.11 -0.11
CA ILE A 114 10.45 9.38 -0.15
C ILE A 114 11.97 9.18 -0.10
N GLN A 115 12.45 8.22 0.66
CA GLN A 115 13.88 7.93 0.75
C GLN A 115 14.45 7.44 -0.59
N TYR A 116 13.71 6.59 -1.28
CA TYR A 116 14.10 6.08 -2.59
C TYR A 116 14.06 7.17 -3.65
N LEU A 117 12.96 7.93 -3.70
CA LEU A 117 12.78 9.02 -4.66
C LEU A 117 13.80 10.13 -4.46
N LEU A 118 14.12 10.47 -3.20
CA LEU A 118 15.14 11.46 -2.87
C LEU A 118 16.51 11.03 -3.36
N LYS A 119 16.91 9.77 -3.09
CA LYS A 119 18.20 9.24 -3.60
C LYS A 119 18.26 9.30 -5.13
N LYS A 120 17.18 8.90 -5.81
CA LYS A 120 17.09 8.93 -7.27
C LYS A 120 17.19 10.37 -7.80
N SER A 121 16.50 11.32 -7.18
CA SER A 121 16.55 12.72 -7.56
C SER A 121 17.95 13.31 -7.36
N ILE A 122 18.58 13.07 -6.22
CA ILE A 122 19.94 13.52 -5.94
C ILE A 122 20.92 12.97 -6.97
N LEU A 123 20.84 11.66 -7.29
CA LEU A 123 21.69 11.07 -8.31
C LEU A 123 21.46 11.67 -9.70
N GLN A 124 20.24 11.96 -10.06
CA GLN A 124 19.89 12.60 -11.32
C GLN A 124 20.45 14.01 -11.41
N GLU A 125 20.31 14.82 -10.36
CA GLU A 125 20.87 16.18 -10.28
C GLU A 125 22.41 16.14 -10.31
N ALA A 126 23.03 15.14 -9.66
CA ALA A 126 24.48 14.93 -9.70
C ALA A 126 24.98 14.65 -11.11
N ILE A 127 24.34 13.71 -11.82
CA ILE A 127 24.72 13.34 -13.20
C ILE A 127 24.51 14.51 -14.17
N GLN A 128 23.52 15.37 -13.91
CA GLN A 128 23.26 16.57 -14.70
C GLN A 128 24.20 17.74 -14.36
N GLY A 129 25.12 17.56 -13.40
CA GLY A 129 26.06 18.60 -12.99
C GLY A 129 25.42 19.78 -12.24
N LYS A 130 24.21 19.57 -11.66
CA LYS A 130 23.47 20.64 -10.98
C LYS A 130 23.74 20.72 -9.48
N LEU A 131 24.28 19.66 -8.87
CA LEU A 131 24.57 19.63 -7.43
C LEU A 131 25.76 20.46 -7.02
N VAL A 132 26.75 20.58 -7.89
CA VAL A 132 27.96 21.35 -7.62
C VAL A 132 28.11 22.39 -8.73
N PRO A 133 28.28 23.68 -8.41
CA PRO A 133 28.56 24.69 -9.40
C PRO A 133 29.90 24.33 -10.11
N GLN A 134 29.89 24.38 -11.42
CA GLN A 134 31.08 24.10 -12.23
C GLN A 134 32.12 25.19 -11.99
N ILE A 135 33.33 24.79 -11.64
CA ILE A 135 34.44 25.70 -11.39
C ILE A 135 35.16 25.94 -12.70
N ALA A 136 35.30 27.19 -13.11
CA ALA A 136 35.92 27.55 -14.40
C ALA A 136 37.36 27.01 -14.55
N GLU A 137 38.06 26.82 -13.44
CA GLU A 137 39.46 26.30 -13.40
C GLU A 137 39.55 24.80 -13.75
N GLU A 138 38.45 24.05 -13.63
CA GLU A 138 38.42 22.61 -13.95
C GLU A 138 38.32 22.34 -15.47
N GLY A 139 38.14 23.37 -16.28
CA GLY A 139 37.99 23.27 -17.72
C GLY A 139 36.60 22.85 -18.16
N THR A 140 36.41 22.74 -19.46
CA THR A 140 35.13 22.37 -20.08
C THR A 140 35.12 20.91 -20.52
N ALA A 141 33.96 20.30 -20.65
CA ALA A 141 33.82 18.96 -21.20
C ALA A 141 34.37 18.82 -22.61
N GLN A 142 34.37 19.91 -23.39
CA GLN A 142 34.93 19.95 -24.73
C GLN A 142 36.48 19.85 -24.69
N GLU A 143 37.13 20.60 -23.81
CA GLU A 143 38.57 20.52 -23.61
C GLU A 143 39.01 19.13 -23.17
N LEU A 144 38.25 18.50 -22.26
CA LEU A 144 38.51 17.12 -21.84
C LEU A 144 38.36 16.12 -22.99
N LEU A 145 37.37 16.27 -23.84
CA LEU A 145 37.18 15.43 -25.03
C LEU A 145 38.32 15.58 -26.04
N GLU A 146 38.81 16.81 -26.25
CA GLU A 146 39.97 17.07 -27.13
C GLU A 146 41.25 16.45 -26.57
N GLN A 147 41.46 16.53 -25.25
CA GLN A 147 42.58 15.87 -24.58
C GLN A 147 42.51 14.35 -24.77
N ILE A 148 41.34 13.74 -24.54
CA ILE A 148 41.12 12.30 -24.73
C ILE A 148 41.37 11.89 -26.20
N LYS A 149 40.93 12.67 -27.19
CA LYS A 149 41.19 12.41 -28.60
C LYS A 149 42.70 12.43 -28.93
N THR A 150 43.37 13.47 -28.45
CA THR A 150 44.81 13.62 -28.64
C THR A 150 45.60 12.46 -28.01
N GLU A 151 45.20 12.01 -26.84
CA GLU A 151 45.83 10.89 -26.15
C GLU A 151 45.54 9.55 -26.85
N LYS A 152 44.33 9.31 -27.32
CA LYS A 152 43.99 8.15 -28.15
C LYS A 152 44.83 8.10 -29.43
N GLU A 153 44.99 9.23 -30.13
CA GLU A 153 45.83 9.32 -31.34
C GLU A 153 47.30 8.97 -31.07
N LYS A 154 47.86 9.45 -29.94
CA LYS A 154 49.23 9.09 -29.52
C LYS A 154 49.33 7.59 -29.25
N LEU A 155 48.38 7.00 -28.52
CA LEU A 155 48.39 5.58 -28.22
C LEU A 155 48.24 4.69 -29.47
N VAL A 156 47.51 5.15 -30.49
CA VAL A 156 47.43 4.46 -31.79
C VAL A 156 48.73 4.56 -32.56
N LYS A 157 49.41 5.72 -32.56
CA LYS A 157 50.74 5.90 -33.17
C LYS A 157 51.80 5.02 -32.51
N ASP A 158 51.72 4.88 -31.19
CA ASP A 158 52.59 4.03 -30.40
C ASP A 158 52.27 2.53 -30.52
N GLY A 159 51.28 2.16 -31.31
CA GLY A 159 50.87 0.77 -31.51
C GLY A 159 50.16 0.11 -30.29
N LYS A 160 49.84 0.89 -29.26
CA LYS A 160 49.17 0.41 -28.04
C LYS A 160 47.67 0.32 -28.18
N LEU A 161 47.08 1.02 -29.16
CA LEU A 161 45.65 1.04 -29.40
C LEU A 161 45.34 0.74 -30.88
N LYS A 162 44.26 0.04 -31.15
CA LYS A 162 43.81 -0.24 -32.54
C LYS A 162 43.19 1.01 -33.18
N LYS A 163 43.38 1.20 -34.48
CA LYS A 163 42.77 2.33 -35.22
C LYS A 163 41.25 2.43 -35.10
N SER A 164 40.58 1.32 -34.86
CA SER A 164 39.10 1.30 -34.60
C SER A 164 38.69 2.03 -33.34
N ALA A 165 39.62 2.31 -32.42
CA ALA A 165 39.29 3.06 -31.19
C ALA A 165 39.25 4.59 -31.39
N LEU A 166 39.61 5.08 -32.58
CA LEU A 166 39.50 6.49 -32.98
C LEU A 166 38.13 6.85 -33.55
N THR A 167 37.23 5.86 -33.69
CA THR A 167 35.87 6.11 -34.18
C THR A 167 35.08 6.85 -33.12
N ASP A 168 34.69 8.06 -33.43
CA ASP A 168 33.82 8.86 -32.54
C ASP A 168 32.36 8.55 -32.81
N SER A 169 31.56 8.49 -31.75
CA SER A 169 30.11 8.45 -31.84
C SER A 169 29.48 9.70 -31.20
N VAL A 170 28.44 10.16 -31.80
CA VAL A 170 27.64 11.29 -31.26
C VAL A 170 26.27 10.77 -30.84
N ILE A 171 25.93 11.05 -29.60
CA ILE A 171 24.62 10.74 -29.09
C ILE A 171 23.72 11.98 -29.28
N PHE A 172 22.63 11.83 -29.98
CA PHE A 172 21.65 12.90 -30.18
C PHE A 172 20.24 12.43 -29.85
N LYS A 173 19.37 13.37 -29.56
CA LYS A 173 17.97 13.13 -29.26
C LYS A 173 17.16 13.30 -30.52
N GLY A 174 16.43 12.26 -30.95
CA GLY A 174 15.54 12.32 -32.09
C GLY A 174 14.21 13.01 -31.79
N ASP A 175 13.44 13.26 -32.83
CA ASP A 175 12.13 13.93 -32.74
C ASP A 175 11.10 13.09 -31.95
N ASP A 176 11.31 11.80 -31.83
CA ASP A 176 10.53 10.86 -31.03
C ASP A 176 10.91 10.85 -29.54
N ASN A 177 11.75 11.79 -29.11
CA ASN A 177 12.23 11.95 -27.74
C ASN A 177 13.16 10.80 -27.24
N LYS A 178 13.64 9.91 -28.14
CA LYS A 178 14.61 8.86 -27.85
C LYS A 178 16.02 9.29 -28.19
N TYR A 179 17.00 8.63 -27.55
CA TYR A 179 18.41 8.88 -27.82
C TYR A 179 18.93 7.91 -28.90
N TYR A 180 19.68 8.42 -29.84
CA TYR A 180 20.30 7.70 -30.93
C TYR A 180 21.80 7.91 -30.91
N GLU A 181 22.54 6.88 -31.31
CA GLU A 181 24.00 6.96 -31.51
C GLU A 181 24.31 7.00 -33.01
N GLN A 182 25.03 8.01 -33.45
CA GLN A 182 25.58 8.09 -34.79
C GLN A 182 27.09 7.85 -34.71
N VAL A 183 27.53 6.75 -35.26
CA VAL A 183 28.98 6.43 -35.37
C VAL A 183 29.54 7.09 -36.61
N GLY A 184 30.55 7.94 -36.44
CA GLY A 184 31.23 8.57 -37.57
C GLY A 184 31.94 7.52 -38.44
N LYS A 185 31.87 7.70 -39.77
CA LYS A 185 32.61 6.89 -40.73
C LYS A 185 34.08 7.33 -40.81
#